data_dac94ba7acd3d564c20ebb30d69a25b0
#
_entry.id   dac94ba7acd3d564c20ebb30d69a25b0
#
_cell.length_a   1.000
_cell.length_b   1.000
_cell.length_c   1.000
_cell.angle_alpha   90.00
_cell.angle_beta   90.00
_cell.angle_gamma   90.00
#
_symmetry.space_group_name_H-M   'P 1'
#
loop_
_entity.id
_entity.type
_entity.pdbx_description
1 polymer ?
#
loop_
_entity_poly.entity_id
_entity_poly.type
_entity_poly.pdbx_seq_one_letter_code
_entity_poly.pdbx_strand_id
1 'polypeptide(L)'
;MSETNQDIRGVLIQVAGTRLLLPNATIAEVLSYAEPDPVENAPAWLLGRIRWRGWQLPLVSFSRLAGIADEQGGLGSKVLVFKALGGTSPTPFFAMLTQGFPRLVTVSRAGLLVEETGNLPAAVTAKVMLNQDDAYVPDLEAIEQLIADALAEAA
;
A
#
# COMPACT_ATOMS: atom_id res chain seq x y z
N MET A 1 15.11 -30.40 7.54
CA MET A 1 14.88 -29.92 7.66
C MET A 1 14.46 -29.09 7.34
N SER A 2 14.19 -28.85 7.27
CA SER A 2 13.76 -28.22 6.94
C SER A 2 13.65 -27.16 6.77
N GLU A 3 13.96 -26.64 6.98
CA GLU A 3 14.13 -25.50 6.71
C GLU A 3 13.46 -24.83 5.74
N THR A 4 13.05 -25.36 5.16
CA THR A 4 12.35 -25.00 4.00
C THR A 4 10.98 -24.47 4.24
N ASN A 5 10.47 -24.59 5.41
CA ASN A 5 9.17 -24.04 5.72
C ASN A 5 9.30 -22.68 6.33
N GLN A 6 9.79 -21.78 5.53
CA GLN A 6 9.84 -20.40 5.95
C GLN A 6 8.56 -19.73 5.55
N ASP A 7 7.52 -19.96 6.34
CA ASP A 7 6.29 -19.25 6.16
C ASP A 7 6.49 -17.80 6.57
N ILE A 8 5.96 -16.92 5.77
CA ILE A 8 6.07 -15.49 6.00
C ILE A 8 4.72 -14.98 6.47
N ARG A 9 4.73 -14.15 7.50
CA ARG A 9 3.52 -13.48 7.93
C ARG A 9 3.26 -12.31 7.02
N GLY A 10 2.12 -12.35 6.35
CA GLY A 10 1.70 -11.30 5.45
C GLY A 10 0.37 -10.71 5.85
N VAL A 11 -0.03 -9.68 5.14
CA VAL A 11 -1.34 -9.10 5.25
C VAL A 11 -1.95 -8.98 3.87
N LEU A 12 -3.23 -9.30 3.78
CA LEU A 12 -4.04 -8.99 2.60
C LEU A 12 -4.82 -7.74 2.91
N ILE A 13 -4.71 -6.76 2.04
CA ILE A 13 -5.31 -5.46 2.20
C ILE A 13 -6.32 -5.25 1.09
N GLN A 14 -7.56 -4.93 1.45
CA GLN A 14 -8.57 -4.60 0.46
C GLN A 14 -8.47 -3.13 0.10
N VAL A 15 -8.28 -2.85 -1.17
CA VAL A 15 -8.39 -1.51 -1.73
C VAL A 15 -9.47 -1.53 -2.79
N ALA A 16 -9.82 -0.37 -3.34
CA ALA A 16 -10.87 -0.34 -4.37
C ALA A 16 -10.41 -1.14 -5.60
N GLY A 17 -11.19 -2.13 -5.98
CA GLY A 17 -10.97 -2.91 -7.19
C GLY A 17 -9.97 -4.06 -7.09
N THR A 18 -9.24 -4.20 -5.98
CA THR A 18 -8.26 -5.26 -5.86
C THR A 18 -7.82 -5.49 -4.42
N ARG A 19 -6.89 -6.40 -4.23
CA ARG A 19 -6.25 -6.66 -2.94
C ARG A 19 -4.74 -6.54 -3.10
N LEU A 20 -4.09 -6.18 -2.00
CA LEU A 20 -2.64 -6.09 -1.94
C LEU A 20 -2.11 -7.12 -0.94
N LEU A 21 -0.98 -7.72 -1.26
CA LEU A 21 -0.28 -8.64 -0.35
C LEU A 21 1.06 -8.02 0.02
N LEU A 22 1.30 -7.90 1.32
CA LEU A 22 2.50 -7.27 1.87
C LEU A 22 3.00 -8.04 3.08
N PRO A 23 4.31 -7.97 3.37
CA PRO A 23 4.80 -8.47 4.65
C PRO A 23 4.20 -7.67 5.80
N ASN A 24 3.77 -8.36 6.85
CA ASN A 24 3.18 -7.70 8.01
C ASN A 24 4.14 -6.70 8.66
N ALA A 25 5.44 -6.95 8.60
CA ALA A 25 6.44 -6.09 9.21
C ALA A 25 6.52 -4.68 8.60
N THR A 26 5.95 -4.47 7.40
CA THR A 26 5.96 -3.15 6.77
C THR A 26 4.93 -2.20 7.36
N ILE A 27 3.95 -2.72 8.09
CA ILE A 27 2.87 -1.90 8.66
C ILE A 27 3.24 -1.45 10.05
N ALA A 28 3.17 -0.13 10.28
CA ALA A 28 3.43 0.44 11.60
C ALA A 28 2.16 0.54 12.43
N GLU A 29 1.05 0.90 11.82
CA GLU A 29 -0.21 1.09 12.55
C GLU A 29 -1.40 1.11 11.60
N VAL A 30 -2.58 0.76 12.13
CA VAL A 30 -3.86 0.85 11.41
C VAL A 30 -4.68 1.94 12.10
N LEU A 31 -5.15 2.90 11.32
CA LEU A 31 -5.92 4.04 11.83
C LEU A 31 -7.32 4.04 11.21
N SER A 32 -8.25 4.68 11.91
CA SER A 32 -9.54 4.99 11.31
C SER A 32 -9.37 6.06 10.26
N TYR A 33 -10.20 6.01 9.23
CA TYR A 33 -10.14 7.03 8.19
C TYR A 33 -10.63 8.37 8.72
N ALA A 34 -9.90 9.42 8.41
CA ALA A 34 -10.31 10.78 8.59
C ALA A 34 -9.91 11.54 7.33
N GLU A 35 -10.68 12.55 6.97
CA GLU A 35 -10.41 13.29 5.75
C GLU A 35 -9.04 13.97 5.84
N PRO A 36 -8.15 13.73 4.87
CA PRO A 36 -6.82 14.34 4.90
C PRO A 36 -6.85 15.82 4.52
N ASP A 37 -5.82 16.54 4.93
CA ASP A 37 -5.62 17.91 4.46
C ASP A 37 -5.08 17.86 3.03
N PRO A 38 -5.76 18.46 2.06
CA PRO A 38 -5.34 18.36 0.66
C PRO A 38 -3.99 19.05 0.42
N VAL A 39 -3.24 18.51 -0.54
CA VAL A 39 -2.01 19.12 -1.02
C VAL A 39 -2.34 19.78 -2.35
N GLU A 40 -2.10 21.09 -2.43
CA GLU A 40 -2.39 21.85 -3.62
C GLU A 40 -1.51 21.40 -4.77
N ASN A 41 -2.11 21.28 -5.96
CA ASN A 41 -1.43 20.83 -7.19
C ASN A 41 -0.92 19.39 -7.14
N ALA A 42 -1.44 18.57 -6.23
CA ALA A 42 -1.05 17.18 -6.15
C ALA A 42 -1.82 16.31 -7.14
N PRO A 43 -1.24 15.19 -7.58
CA PRO A 43 -1.97 14.24 -8.42
C PRO A 43 -3.14 13.63 -7.66
N ALA A 44 -4.11 13.08 -8.40
CA ALA A 44 -5.34 12.55 -7.81
C ALA A 44 -5.11 11.41 -6.82
N TRP A 45 -4.02 10.67 -6.97
CA TRP A 45 -3.72 9.56 -6.07
C TRP A 45 -3.09 9.99 -4.74
N LEU A 46 -2.60 11.23 -4.66
CA LEU A 46 -2.11 11.81 -3.40
C LEU A 46 -3.26 12.55 -2.76
N LEU A 47 -3.92 11.90 -1.81
CA LEU A 47 -5.17 12.41 -1.23
C LEU A 47 -4.96 13.60 -0.31
N GLY A 48 -3.78 13.71 0.28
CA GLY A 48 -3.46 14.79 1.19
C GLY A 48 -2.48 14.34 2.25
N ARG A 49 -2.50 15.04 3.37
CA ARG A 49 -1.65 14.69 4.51
C ARG A 49 -2.51 14.43 5.75
N ILE A 50 -2.02 13.50 6.57
CA ILE A 50 -2.66 13.19 7.85
C ILE A 50 -1.62 13.38 8.96
N ARG A 51 -2.11 13.65 10.17
CA ARG A 51 -1.24 13.74 11.34
C ARG A 51 -1.14 12.40 12.03
N TRP A 52 0.09 12.02 12.35
CA TRP A 52 0.34 10.78 13.07
C TRP A 52 1.64 10.93 13.87
N ARG A 53 1.55 10.83 15.20
CA ARG A 53 2.69 10.89 16.12
C ARG A 53 3.65 12.06 15.85
N GLY A 54 3.09 13.23 15.62
CA GLY A 54 3.90 14.42 15.34
C GLY A 54 4.38 14.57 13.91
N TRP A 55 4.11 13.57 13.06
CA TRP A 55 4.44 13.63 11.64
C TRP A 55 3.23 14.06 10.83
N GLN A 56 3.49 14.68 9.70
CA GLN A 56 2.48 14.89 8.68
C GLN A 56 2.78 13.93 7.55
N LEU A 57 2.00 12.88 7.44
CA LEU A 57 2.25 11.81 6.49
C LEU A 57 1.45 12.01 5.22
N PRO A 58 2.05 11.79 4.03
CA PRO A 58 1.27 11.75 2.81
C PRO A 58 0.34 10.53 2.83
N LEU A 59 -0.91 10.75 2.44
CA LEU A 59 -1.91 9.69 2.32
C LEU A 59 -2.17 9.43 0.85
N VAL A 60 -1.95 8.21 0.41
CA VAL A 60 -2.09 7.83 -0.99
C VAL A 60 -3.22 6.84 -1.19
N SER A 61 -3.80 6.86 -2.39
CA SER A 61 -4.68 5.80 -2.88
C SER A 61 -3.91 4.96 -3.87
N PHE A 62 -3.65 3.71 -3.50
CA PHE A 62 -2.96 2.79 -4.40
C PHE A 62 -3.78 2.56 -5.67
N SER A 63 -5.10 2.41 -5.54
CA SER A 63 -5.95 2.13 -6.70
C SER A 63 -5.96 3.25 -7.71
N ARG A 64 -5.92 4.50 -7.25
CA ARG A 64 -5.80 5.64 -8.17
C ARG A 64 -4.41 5.70 -8.79
N LEU A 65 -3.38 5.47 -7.99
CA LEU A 65 -2.00 5.50 -8.47
C LEU A 65 -1.76 4.46 -9.55
N ALA A 66 -2.27 3.26 -9.34
CA ALA A 66 -2.10 2.15 -10.27
C ALA A 66 -3.10 2.16 -11.42
N GLY A 67 -4.06 3.09 -11.40
CA GLY A 67 -5.07 3.17 -12.45
C GLY A 67 -6.12 2.09 -12.40
N ILE A 68 -6.36 1.52 -11.22
CA ILE A 68 -7.30 0.40 -11.05
C ILE A 68 -8.72 0.88 -10.81
N ALA A 69 -8.90 1.88 -9.94
CA ALA A 69 -10.20 2.40 -9.58
C ALA A 69 -10.09 3.80 -9.00
N ASP A 70 -11.19 4.54 -9.03
CA ASP A 70 -11.27 5.86 -8.42
C ASP A 70 -11.67 5.71 -6.95
N GLU A 71 -10.71 5.42 -6.11
CA GLU A 71 -10.92 5.08 -4.71
C GLU A 71 -11.23 6.31 -3.87
N GLN A 72 -12.21 6.18 -2.99
CA GLN A 72 -12.58 7.24 -2.08
C GLN A 72 -12.66 6.71 -0.66
N GLY A 73 -12.32 7.56 0.31
CA GLY A 73 -12.47 7.24 1.71
C GLY A 73 -13.90 7.47 2.19
N GLY A 74 -14.32 6.72 3.18
CA GLY A 74 -15.64 6.85 3.77
C GLY A 74 -15.81 5.91 4.96
N LEU A 75 -17.06 5.61 5.26
CA LEU A 75 -17.36 4.67 6.34
C LEU A 75 -16.75 3.30 6.04
N GLY A 76 -16.11 2.73 7.02
CA GLY A 76 -15.45 1.44 6.86
C GLY A 76 -14.05 1.50 6.28
N SER A 77 -13.65 2.65 5.74
CA SER A 77 -12.28 2.82 5.26
C SER A 77 -11.30 2.93 6.42
N LYS A 78 -10.07 2.47 6.18
CA LYS A 78 -8.98 2.55 7.15
C LYS A 78 -7.77 3.18 6.51
N VAL A 79 -6.83 3.57 7.33
CA VAL A 79 -5.55 4.11 6.89
C VAL A 79 -4.45 3.26 7.48
N LEU A 80 -3.58 2.73 6.62
CA LEU A 80 -2.42 1.98 7.08
C LEU A 80 -1.20 2.87 7.03
N VAL A 81 -0.45 2.91 8.12
CA VAL A 81 0.82 3.62 8.17
C VAL A 81 1.92 2.62 7.87
N PHE A 82 2.71 2.92 6.84
CA PHE A 82 3.81 2.06 6.42
C PHE A 82 5.15 2.70 6.74
N LYS A 83 6.13 1.85 7.02
CA LYS A 83 7.52 2.28 7.18
C LYS A 83 8.10 2.54 5.81
N ALA A 84 8.75 3.69 5.64
CA ALA A 84 9.44 4.00 4.40
C ALA A 84 10.74 3.20 4.32
N LEU A 85 10.97 2.54 3.19
CA LEU A 85 12.09 1.62 3.02
C LEU A 85 13.24 2.21 2.22
N GLY A 86 12.94 3.15 1.32
CA GLY A 86 13.93 3.62 0.36
C GLY A 86 14.78 4.79 0.79
N GLY A 87 14.45 5.45 1.87
CA GLY A 87 15.21 6.60 2.37
C GLY A 87 15.11 7.86 1.53
N THR A 88 14.28 7.87 0.49
CA THR A 88 14.09 9.04 -0.37
C THR A 88 12.98 9.96 0.14
N SER A 89 12.13 9.45 0.99
CA SER A 89 11.03 10.22 1.56
C SER A 89 11.55 11.18 2.64
N PRO A 90 11.04 12.41 2.73
CA PRO A 90 11.40 13.31 3.82
C PRO A 90 10.91 12.83 5.18
N THR A 91 9.99 11.86 5.21
CA THR A 91 9.53 11.25 6.45
C THR A 91 9.80 9.75 6.43
N PRO A 92 10.02 9.13 7.61
CA PRO A 92 10.26 7.69 7.65
C PRO A 92 8.99 6.85 7.50
N PHE A 93 7.84 7.48 7.24
CA PHE A 93 6.55 6.81 7.12
C PHE A 93 5.72 7.43 6.02
N PHE A 94 4.80 6.66 5.48
CA PHE A 94 3.73 7.18 4.62
C PHE A 94 2.45 6.38 4.90
N ALA A 95 1.31 6.87 4.41
CA ALA A 95 0.02 6.26 4.70
C ALA A 95 -0.71 5.89 3.42
N MET A 96 -1.53 4.85 3.49
CA MET A 96 -2.32 4.36 2.37
C MET A 96 -3.75 4.15 2.81
N LEU A 97 -4.69 4.60 1.97
CA LEU A 97 -6.11 4.37 2.17
C LEU A 97 -6.46 2.91 1.85
N THR A 98 -7.26 2.29 2.70
CA THR A 98 -7.75 0.93 2.47
C THR A 98 -9.25 0.87 2.70
N GLN A 99 -9.89 -0.20 2.22
CA GLN A 99 -11.33 -0.36 2.33
C GLN A 99 -11.71 -1.36 3.41
N GLY A 100 -10.95 -1.43 4.46
CA GLY A 100 -11.21 -2.29 5.61
C GLY A 100 -9.94 -2.60 6.36
N PHE A 101 -10.07 -3.43 7.38
CA PHE A 101 -8.91 -3.87 8.15
C PHE A 101 -8.06 -4.82 7.35
N PRO A 102 -6.73 -4.78 7.53
CA PRO A 102 -5.87 -5.78 6.91
C PRO A 102 -6.14 -7.16 7.53
N ARG A 103 -6.04 -8.18 6.70
CA ARG A 103 -6.25 -9.56 7.14
C ARG A 103 -4.90 -10.27 7.22
N LEU A 104 -4.56 -10.79 8.41
CA LEU A 104 -3.33 -11.54 8.58
C LEU A 104 -3.42 -12.86 7.83
N VAL A 105 -2.37 -13.20 7.10
CA VAL A 105 -2.27 -14.44 6.36
C VAL A 105 -0.88 -15.03 6.54
N THR A 106 -0.79 -16.34 6.43
CA THR A 106 0.49 -17.03 6.39
C THR A 106 0.79 -17.36 4.94
N VAL A 107 1.92 -16.87 4.43
CA VAL A 107 2.32 -17.10 3.06
C VAL A 107 3.33 -18.23 3.04
N SER A 108 2.94 -19.35 2.47
CA SER A 108 3.83 -20.49 2.29
C SER A 108 4.21 -20.60 0.81
N ARG A 109 5.31 -21.26 0.56
CA ARG A 109 5.75 -21.54 -0.81
C ARG A 109 4.70 -22.29 -1.61
N ALA A 110 4.03 -23.23 -0.96
CA ALA A 110 3.06 -24.08 -1.63
C ALA A 110 1.77 -23.33 -1.94
N GLY A 111 1.42 -22.31 -1.16
CA GLY A 111 0.18 -21.58 -1.31
C GLY A 111 0.27 -20.34 -2.18
N LEU A 112 1.48 -19.92 -2.57
CA LEU A 112 1.67 -18.69 -3.32
C LEU A 112 2.10 -18.99 -4.75
N LEU A 113 1.32 -18.52 -5.72
CA LEU A 113 1.65 -18.62 -7.12
C LEU A 113 1.85 -17.24 -7.69
N VAL A 114 2.97 -17.03 -8.39
CA VAL A 114 3.23 -15.78 -9.08
C VAL A 114 2.69 -15.94 -10.51
N GLU A 115 1.78 -15.04 -10.91
CA GLU A 115 1.24 -15.07 -12.25
C GLU A 115 2.16 -14.32 -13.20
N GLU A 116 2.47 -14.92 -14.33
CA GLU A 116 3.23 -14.25 -15.36
C GLU A 116 2.27 -13.44 -16.21
N THR A 117 2.34 -12.13 -16.09
CA THR A 117 1.53 -11.24 -16.89
C THR A 117 2.44 -10.33 -17.68
N GLY A 118 2.04 -9.98 -18.89
CA GLY A 118 2.83 -9.09 -19.71
C GLY A 118 2.80 -7.65 -19.23
N ASN A 119 1.74 -7.26 -18.56
CA ASN A 119 1.55 -5.87 -18.13
C ASN A 119 1.08 -5.82 -16.69
N LEU A 120 1.86 -5.15 -15.85
CA LEU A 120 1.47 -4.88 -14.47
C LEU A 120 1.08 -3.41 -14.34
N PRO A 121 0.13 -3.09 -13.44
CA PRO A 121 -0.16 -1.69 -13.14
C PRO A 121 1.06 -0.97 -12.58
N ALA A 122 1.02 0.35 -12.58
CA ALA A 122 2.09 1.16 -12.00
C ALA A 122 2.28 0.80 -10.52
N ALA A 123 3.54 0.80 -10.08
CA ALA A 123 3.92 0.54 -8.69
C ALA A 123 3.54 -0.87 -8.20
N VAL A 124 3.46 -1.83 -9.11
CA VAL A 124 3.20 -3.23 -8.78
C VAL A 124 4.40 -4.07 -9.19
N THR A 125 4.91 -4.85 -8.25
CA THR A 125 6.04 -5.75 -8.48
C THR A 125 5.58 -7.06 -9.14
N ALA A 126 4.44 -7.60 -8.69
CA ALA A 126 3.97 -8.88 -9.17
C ALA A 126 2.47 -9.03 -8.96
N LYS A 127 1.85 -9.88 -9.75
CA LYS A 127 0.49 -10.34 -9.50
C LYS A 127 0.61 -11.77 -8.99
N VAL A 128 -0.08 -12.06 -7.90
CA VAL A 128 0.03 -13.36 -7.23
C VAL A 128 -1.36 -13.92 -6.94
N MET A 129 -1.39 -15.22 -6.72
CA MET A 129 -2.56 -15.91 -6.20
C MET A 129 -2.15 -16.61 -4.91
N LEU A 130 -2.82 -16.27 -3.82
CA LEU A 130 -2.59 -16.89 -2.53
C LEU A 130 -3.84 -17.65 -2.14
N ASN A 131 -3.76 -19.00 -2.18
CA ASN A 131 -4.89 -19.85 -1.81
C ASN A 131 -6.20 -19.44 -2.49
N GLN A 132 -6.14 -19.21 -3.81
CA GLN A 132 -7.28 -18.82 -4.64
C GLN A 132 -7.69 -17.34 -4.55
N ASP A 133 -7.00 -16.54 -3.76
CA ASP A 133 -7.23 -15.10 -3.71
C ASP A 133 -6.18 -14.38 -4.58
N ASP A 134 -6.65 -13.65 -5.56
CA ASP A 134 -5.77 -12.81 -6.37
C ASP A 134 -5.35 -11.58 -5.59
N ALA A 135 -4.08 -11.18 -5.73
CA ALA A 135 -3.58 -9.97 -5.12
C ALA A 135 -2.42 -9.41 -5.93
N TYR A 136 -2.18 -8.12 -5.78
CA TYR A 136 -0.96 -7.49 -6.29
C TYR A 136 0.03 -7.33 -5.15
N VAL A 137 1.31 -7.49 -5.48
CA VAL A 137 2.39 -7.14 -4.56
C VAL A 137 2.86 -5.75 -4.95
N PRO A 138 2.61 -4.74 -4.14
CA PRO A 138 3.00 -3.37 -4.48
C PRO A 138 4.50 -3.18 -4.33
N ASP A 139 5.03 -2.26 -5.12
CA ASP A 139 6.42 -1.83 -5.03
C ASP A 139 6.47 -0.61 -4.11
N LEU A 140 6.74 -0.84 -2.84
CA LEU A 140 6.71 0.24 -1.84
C LEU A 140 7.78 1.30 -2.10
N GLU A 141 8.96 0.91 -2.59
CA GLU A 141 9.99 1.88 -2.91
C GLU A 141 9.59 2.77 -4.07
N ALA A 142 8.93 2.20 -5.07
CA ALA A 142 8.41 2.99 -6.19
C ALA A 142 7.34 3.97 -5.71
N ILE A 143 6.47 3.52 -4.80
CA ILE A 143 5.45 4.40 -4.23
C ILE A 143 6.09 5.56 -3.48
N GLU A 144 7.11 5.28 -2.66
CA GLU A 144 7.85 6.32 -1.94
C GLU A 144 8.45 7.35 -2.89
N GLN A 145 9.04 6.88 -3.98
CA GLN A 145 9.66 7.77 -4.96
C GLN A 145 8.60 8.63 -5.65
N LEU A 146 7.46 8.05 -6.00
CA LEU A 146 6.37 8.78 -6.61
C LEU A 146 5.82 9.85 -5.66
N ILE A 147 5.71 9.54 -4.38
CA ILE A 147 5.30 10.51 -3.36
C ILE A 147 6.29 11.67 -3.28
N ALA A 148 7.58 11.34 -3.22
CA ALA A 148 8.61 12.37 -3.12
C ALA A 148 8.58 13.29 -4.34
N ASP A 149 8.45 12.72 -5.53
CA ASP A 149 8.38 13.49 -6.75
C ASP A 149 7.13 14.37 -6.79
N ALA A 150 5.99 13.83 -6.40
CA ALA A 150 4.74 14.58 -6.39
C ALA A 150 4.78 15.76 -5.42
N LEU A 151 5.35 15.55 -4.23
CA LEU A 151 5.47 16.63 -3.25
C LEU A 151 6.46 17.69 -3.71
N ALA A 152 7.53 17.30 -4.36
CA ALA A 152 8.50 18.26 -4.90
C ALA A 152 7.89 19.10 -6.01
N GLU A 153 7.08 18.50 -6.89
CA GLU A 153 6.43 19.23 -7.96
C GLU A 153 5.31 20.15 -7.47
N ALA A 154 4.66 19.77 -6.36
CA ALA A 154 3.59 20.56 -5.77
C ALA A 154 4.11 21.77 -4.98
N ALA A 155 5.36 21.73 -4.57
CA ALA A 155 5.96 22.79 -3.74
C ALA A 155 6.20 24.09 -4.52
#